data_a037b25b0f3129b4e492a748d1b977a2
#
_entry.id   a037b25b0f3129b4e492a748d1b977a2
#
_cell.length_a   1.000
_cell.length_b   1.000
_cell.length_c   1.000
_cell.angle_alpha   90.00
_cell.angle_beta   90.00
_cell.angle_gamma   90.00
#
_symmetry.space_group_name_H-M   'P 1'
#
loop_
_entity.id
_entity.type
_entity.pdbx_description
1 polymer ?
#
loop_
_entity_poly.entity_id
_entity_poly.type
_entity_poly.pdbx_seq_one_letter_code
_entity_poly.pdbx_strand_id
1 'polypeptide(L)'
;MLRLWGKIWKDNHMLRDTVVCDDSDDTRTHKIFHGLEEICYQMDLGNPIWLDATVKDFKKHDKARFYQDNFIEQIEFDYLEIPVIEED
;
A
#
# COMPACT_ATOMS: atom_id res chain seq x y z
N MET A 1 -15.26 8.65 -2.58
CA MET A 1 -14.21 8.47 -1.54
C MET A 1 -13.38 7.24 -1.84
N LEU A 2 -12.06 7.34 -1.73
CA LEU A 2 -11.16 6.19 -1.84
C LEU A 2 -10.68 5.82 -0.46
N ARG A 3 -10.71 4.53 -0.13
CA ARG A 3 -10.25 4.04 1.16
C ARG A 3 -9.25 2.90 0.94
N LEU A 4 -8.06 3.05 1.50
CA LEU A 4 -6.98 2.07 1.40
C LEU A 4 -6.69 1.48 2.77
N TRP A 5 -6.42 0.18 2.81
CA TRP A 5 -6.09 -0.52 4.04
C TRP A 5 -4.66 -1.03 3.95
N GLY A 6 -3.74 -0.42 4.71
CA GLY A 6 -2.35 -0.88 4.76
C GLY A 6 -2.20 -1.96 5.81
N LYS A 7 -1.65 -3.12 5.43
CA LYS A 7 -1.44 -4.25 6.32
C LYS A 7 -0.01 -4.78 6.20
N ILE A 8 0.65 -4.94 7.34
CA ILE A 8 1.99 -5.53 7.39
C ILE A 8 1.86 -6.98 7.84
N TRP A 9 2.36 -7.90 7.00
CA TRP A 9 2.28 -9.33 7.24
C TRP A 9 3.65 -9.94 7.47
N LYS A 10 3.73 -10.84 8.46
CA LYS A 10 4.92 -11.65 8.72
C LYS A 10 4.50 -13.01 9.25
N ASP A 11 5.05 -14.08 8.66
CA ASP A 11 4.78 -15.48 9.07
C ASP A 11 3.27 -15.76 9.13
N ASN A 12 2.53 -15.23 8.14
CA ASN A 12 1.07 -15.34 8.05
C ASN A 12 0.29 -14.65 9.17
N HIS A 13 0.95 -13.76 9.91
CA HIS A 13 0.30 -12.95 10.94
C HIS A 13 0.31 -11.48 10.54
N MET A 14 -0.82 -10.79 10.74
CA MET A 14 -0.88 -9.35 10.55
C MET A 14 -0.32 -8.66 11.76
N LEU A 15 0.84 -7.99 11.58
CA LEU A 15 1.53 -7.31 12.68
C LEU A 15 0.94 -5.95 12.99
N ARG A 16 0.58 -5.18 11.95
CA ARG A 16 0.07 -3.83 12.09
C ARG A 16 -0.83 -3.53 10.90
N ASP A 17 -1.75 -2.60 11.09
CA ASP A 17 -2.59 -2.11 10.00
C ASP A 17 -3.00 -0.66 10.23
N THR A 18 -3.40 0.00 9.17
CA THR A 18 -3.99 1.33 9.22
C THR A 18 -4.86 1.54 7.99
N VAL A 19 -5.87 2.38 8.12
CA VAL A 19 -6.77 2.74 7.03
C VAL A 19 -6.62 4.22 6.75
N VAL A 20 -6.48 4.59 5.48
CA VAL A 20 -6.47 5.99 5.05
C VAL A 20 -7.59 6.23 4.06
N CYS A 21 -8.16 7.42 4.09
CA CYS A 21 -9.28 7.82 3.25
C CYS A 21 -8.93 9.07 2.48
N ASP A 22 -9.41 9.15 1.22
CA ASP A 22 -9.22 10.33 0.39
C ASP A 22 -10.53 10.63 -0.33
N ASP A 23 -11.15 11.75 0.00
CA ASP A 23 -12.38 12.21 -0.64
C ASP A 23 -12.16 13.44 -1.52
N SER A 24 -10.91 13.72 -1.87
CA SER A 24 -10.56 14.85 -2.75
C SER A 24 -11.06 14.62 -4.17
N ASP A 25 -10.95 15.66 -4.99
CA ASP A 25 -11.28 15.59 -6.43
C ASP A 25 -10.10 15.13 -7.28
N ASP A 26 -9.01 14.68 -6.66
CA ASP A 26 -7.83 14.24 -7.37
C ASP A 26 -8.09 12.95 -8.16
N THR A 27 -7.19 12.61 -9.07
CA THR A 27 -7.30 11.38 -9.85
C THR A 27 -7.12 10.16 -8.96
N ARG A 28 -7.66 9.02 -9.41
CA ARG A 28 -7.51 7.74 -8.69
C ARG A 28 -6.03 7.41 -8.46
N THR A 29 -5.21 7.61 -9.48
CA THR A 29 -3.77 7.32 -9.40
C THR A 29 -3.09 8.16 -8.31
N HIS A 30 -3.37 9.46 -8.28
CA HIS A 30 -2.79 10.35 -7.28
C HIS A 30 -3.29 10.00 -5.87
N LYS A 31 -4.57 9.66 -5.73
CA LYS A 31 -5.13 9.25 -4.43
C LYS A 31 -4.43 8.01 -3.91
N ILE A 32 -4.16 7.05 -4.78
CA ILE A 32 -3.47 5.81 -4.40
C ILE A 32 -2.04 6.11 -3.96
N PHE A 33 -1.31 6.94 -4.71
CA PHE A 33 0.06 7.31 -4.33
C PHE A 33 0.08 8.09 -3.02
N HIS A 34 -0.83 9.05 -2.83
CA HIS A 34 -0.91 9.81 -1.59
C HIS A 34 -1.28 8.91 -0.40
N GLY A 35 -2.20 7.97 -0.64
CA GLY A 35 -2.60 7.02 0.40
C GLY A 35 -1.46 6.13 0.82
N LEU A 36 -0.67 5.65 -0.14
CA LEU A 36 0.52 4.84 0.16
C LEU A 36 1.54 5.64 0.96
N GLU A 37 1.80 6.90 0.58
CA GLU A 37 2.70 7.78 1.32
C GLU A 37 2.23 7.93 2.77
N GLU A 38 0.93 8.17 2.97
CA GLU A 38 0.37 8.34 4.31
C GLU A 38 0.49 7.07 5.13
N ILE A 39 0.19 5.92 4.53
CA ILE A 39 0.33 4.64 5.21
C ILE A 39 1.77 4.40 5.64
N CYS A 40 2.72 4.63 4.73
CA CYS A 40 4.14 4.44 5.04
C CYS A 40 4.61 5.42 6.10
N TYR A 41 4.12 6.66 6.06
CA TYR A 41 4.44 7.65 7.10
C TYR A 41 3.97 7.17 8.46
N GLN A 42 2.74 6.69 8.57
CA GLN A 42 2.19 6.20 9.83
C GLN A 42 2.92 4.97 10.35
N MET A 43 3.45 4.14 9.45
CA MET A 43 4.17 2.92 9.80
C MET A 43 5.68 3.10 9.90
N ASP A 44 6.16 4.34 9.75
CA ASP A 44 7.59 4.67 9.80
C ASP A 44 8.40 3.90 8.77
N LEU A 45 7.89 3.84 7.55
CA LEU A 45 8.51 3.19 6.41
C LEU A 45 8.86 4.19 5.32
N GLY A 46 9.93 3.93 4.57
CA GLY A 46 10.20 4.64 3.33
C GLY A 46 9.17 4.23 2.27
N ASN A 47 8.93 5.08 1.29
CA ASN A 47 7.99 4.76 0.22
C ASN A 47 8.56 3.64 -0.64
N PRO A 48 7.78 2.58 -0.90
CA PRO A 48 8.23 1.50 -1.77
C PRO A 48 8.20 1.90 -3.24
N ILE A 49 8.94 1.15 -4.04
CA ILE A 49 9.03 1.35 -5.48
C ILE A 49 7.97 0.47 -6.16
N TRP A 50 7.23 1.06 -7.09
CA TRP A 50 6.28 0.31 -7.91
C TRP A 50 7.05 -0.40 -9.03
N LEU A 51 7.21 -1.70 -8.90
CA LEU A 51 7.80 -2.54 -9.95
C LEU A 51 6.70 -2.96 -10.94
N ASP A 52 7.11 -3.42 -12.13
CA ASP A 52 6.14 -3.83 -13.15
C ASP A 52 5.17 -4.90 -12.64
N ALA A 53 5.68 -5.87 -11.91
CA ALA A 53 4.84 -6.93 -11.33
C ALA A 53 3.83 -6.36 -10.33
N THR A 54 4.24 -5.37 -9.53
CA THR A 54 3.37 -4.73 -8.55
C THR A 54 2.22 -4.01 -9.25
N VAL A 55 2.53 -3.27 -10.31
CA VAL A 55 1.53 -2.55 -11.10
C VAL A 55 0.54 -3.52 -11.75
N LYS A 56 1.03 -4.61 -12.31
CA LYS A 56 0.18 -5.63 -12.93
C LYS A 56 -0.78 -6.25 -11.92
N ASP A 57 -0.28 -6.60 -10.75
CA ASP A 57 -1.10 -7.18 -9.69
C ASP A 57 -2.17 -6.19 -9.22
N PHE A 58 -1.80 -4.92 -9.09
CA PHE A 58 -2.75 -3.90 -8.67
C PHE A 58 -3.87 -3.71 -9.69
N LYS A 59 -3.52 -3.66 -10.98
CA LYS A 59 -4.51 -3.53 -12.04
C LYS A 59 -5.46 -4.72 -12.10
N LYS A 60 -4.98 -5.89 -11.74
CA LYS A 60 -5.75 -7.14 -11.81
C LYS A 60 -6.61 -7.37 -10.57
N HIS A 61 -6.11 -7.01 -9.39
CA HIS A 61 -6.75 -7.40 -8.12
C HIS A 61 -7.17 -6.23 -7.23
N ASP A 62 -6.93 -4.98 -7.64
CA ASP A 62 -7.16 -3.77 -6.83
C ASP A 62 -6.47 -3.84 -5.48
N LYS A 63 -5.31 -4.52 -5.43
CA LYS A 63 -4.45 -4.52 -4.26
C LYS A 63 -3.00 -4.70 -4.69
N ALA A 64 -2.11 -4.08 -3.95
CA ALA A 64 -0.68 -4.16 -4.18
C ALA A 64 -0.01 -4.83 -3.00
N ARG A 65 1.03 -5.62 -3.27
CA ARG A 65 1.90 -6.20 -2.27
C ARG A 65 3.31 -5.72 -2.53
N PHE A 66 3.92 -5.17 -1.50
CA PHE A 66 5.29 -4.66 -1.58
C PHE A 66 6.19 -5.55 -0.73
N TYR A 67 7.12 -6.22 -1.42
CA TYR A 67 8.08 -7.14 -0.80
C TYR A 67 9.41 -6.44 -0.59
N GLN A 68 10.41 -7.15 -0.09
CA GLN A 68 11.73 -6.58 0.12
C GLN A 68 12.28 -5.89 -1.14
N ASP A 69 12.06 -6.47 -2.31
CA ASP A 69 12.56 -5.91 -3.57
C ASP A 69 11.93 -4.56 -3.92
N ASN A 70 10.79 -4.23 -3.31
CA ASN A 70 10.13 -2.94 -3.52
C ASN A 70 10.67 -1.84 -2.62
N PHE A 71 11.49 -2.18 -1.62
CA PHE A 71 12.02 -1.21 -0.66
C PHE A 71 13.52 -1.07 -0.82
N ILE A 72 14.01 0.18 -0.71
CA ILE A 72 15.45 0.44 -0.71
C ILE A 72 16.05 -0.01 0.63
N GLU A 73 15.32 0.24 1.71
CA GLU A 73 15.73 -0.17 3.05
C GLU A 73 15.44 -1.64 3.29
N GLN A 74 16.12 -2.23 4.27
CA GLN A 74 15.82 -3.59 4.69
C GLN A 74 14.55 -3.58 5.53
N ILE A 75 13.58 -4.40 5.16
CA ILE A 75 12.33 -4.53 5.93
C ILE A 75 12.41 -5.77 6.84
N GLU A 76 11.67 -5.73 7.94
CA GLU A 76 11.67 -6.83 8.92
C GLU A 76 10.36 -7.61 8.91
N PHE A 77 9.62 -7.52 7.82
CA PHE A 77 8.35 -8.21 7.62
C PHE A 77 8.35 -8.80 6.20
N ASP A 78 7.35 -9.64 5.89
CA ASP A 78 7.30 -10.32 4.61
C ASP A 78 6.81 -9.40 3.49
N TYR A 79 5.73 -8.67 3.73
CA TYR A 79 5.22 -7.71 2.75
C TYR A 79 4.23 -6.73 3.38
N LEU A 80 4.11 -5.60 2.72
CA LEU A 80 3.07 -4.60 2.98
C LEU A 80 1.99 -4.80 1.92
N GLU A 81 0.76 -5.07 2.34
CA GLU A 81 -0.37 -5.26 1.44
C GLU A 81 -1.31 -4.08 1.52
N ILE A 82 -1.70 -3.55 0.36
CA ILE A 82 -2.59 -2.39 0.30
C ILE A 82 -3.74 -2.68 -0.65
N PRO A 83 -4.85 -3.23 -0.14
CA PRO A 83 -6.08 -3.37 -0.91
C PRO A 83 -6.87 -2.07 -0.92
N VAL A 84 -7.60 -1.84 -2.01
CA VAL A 84 -8.62 -0.81 -2.08
C VAL A 84 -9.89 -1.40 -1.49
N ILE A 85 -10.38 -0.85 -0.38
CA ILE A 85 -11.56 -1.40 0.28
C ILE A 85 -12.82 -0.59 0.06
N GLU A 86 -12.71 0.63 -0.47
CA GLU A 86 -13.86 1.44 -0.84
C GLU A 86 -13.44 2.40 -1.95
N GLU A 87 -14.29 2.53 -2.96
CA GLU A 87 -14.03 3.41 -4.10
C GLU A 87 -15.35 3.86 -4.70
N ASP A 88 -15.47 5.15 -4.97
CA ASP A 88 -16.65 5.74 -5.62
C ASP A 88 -16.67 5.41 -7.11
#